data_178084940101578417d9df2eb65fa88e
#
_entry.id   178084940101578417d9df2eb65fa88e
#
_cell.length_a   1.000
_cell.length_b   1.000
_cell.length_c   1.000
_cell.angle_alpha   90.00
_cell.angle_beta   90.00
_cell.angle_gamma   90.00
#
_symmetry.space_group_name_H-M   'P 1'
#
loop_
_entity.id
_entity.type
_entity.pdbx_description
1 polymer ?
#
loop_
_entity_poly.entity_id
_entity_poly.type
_entity_poly.pdbx_seq_one_letter_code
_entity_poly.pdbx_strand_id
1 'polypeptide(L)'
;VGQGTTLDVVELLWAACGIDWYHNEIRATPKLGILYENFSKKNPNIYHAFPFNTIAMQTDPKYLQKCILNSGLFAVKKGKVTDLDTVDADVIFDCRGNSDKGNIEYEPLYCPVNSVLLAVGRSPTNPQLWSRHVATPDGWTFVIPNTTDTTSYGYVYNKDITSLETAKTNFSELFPEASESYGEHFDHKQKVVNLPFESYMAKEPVRIDSNGRKIILNGNR
;
A
#
# COMPACT_ATOMS: atom_id res chain seq x y z
N VAL A 1 -1.49 -2.78 1.95
CA VAL A 1 -0.25 -2.38 1.65
C VAL A 1 -0.11 -0.92 1.13
N GLY A 2 -0.62 0.06 1.77
CA GLY A 2 -0.36 1.47 1.49
C GLY A 2 0.66 1.99 2.51
N GLN A 3 1.87 2.29 2.07
CA GLN A 3 2.93 2.81 2.93
C GLN A 3 3.07 4.33 2.80
N GLY A 4 2.52 4.89 1.71
CA GLY A 4 2.38 6.33 1.52
C GLY A 4 0.94 6.77 1.79
N THR A 5 0.77 7.85 2.55
CA THR A 5 -0.56 8.40 2.87
C THR A 5 -0.99 9.47 1.89
N THR A 6 -2.26 9.87 2.00
CA THR A 6 -2.79 11.16 1.53
C THR A 6 -2.58 12.23 2.61
N LEU A 7 -2.85 13.49 2.26
CA LEU A 7 -2.70 14.63 3.17
C LEU A 7 -3.63 14.53 4.39
N ASP A 8 -4.88 14.15 4.16
CA ASP A 8 -5.92 14.03 5.20
C ASP A 8 -5.56 13.03 6.31
N VAL A 9 -4.81 11.97 5.97
CA VAL A 9 -4.39 10.95 6.95
C VAL A 9 -3.43 11.53 7.98
N VAL A 10 -2.58 12.48 7.61
CA VAL A 10 -1.65 13.14 8.54
C VAL A 10 -2.43 13.91 9.61
N GLU A 11 -3.40 14.72 9.19
CA GLU A 11 -4.25 15.48 10.10
C GLU A 11 -5.07 14.57 11.01
N LEU A 12 -5.62 13.47 10.46
CA LEU A 12 -6.35 12.47 11.22
C LEU A 12 -5.47 11.82 12.31
N LEU A 13 -4.26 11.44 11.99
CA LEU A 13 -3.35 10.82 12.95
C LEU A 13 -2.91 11.78 14.05
N TRP A 14 -2.71 13.05 13.72
CA TRP A 14 -2.43 14.09 14.72
C TRP A 14 -3.61 14.29 15.66
N ALA A 15 -4.81 14.45 15.11
CA ALA A 15 -6.01 14.71 15.90
C ALA A 15 -6.46 13.49 16.73
N ALA A 16 -6.41 12.29 16.16
CA ALA A 16 -6.97 11.11 16.79
C ALA A 16 -5.95 10.31 17.64
N CYS A 17 -4.69 10.29 17.23
CA CYS A 17 -3.66 9.42 17.85
C CYS A 17 -2.53 10.23 18.52
N GLY A 18 -2.53 11.54 18.44
CA GLY A 18 -1.47 12.39 18.99
C GLY A 18 -0.10 12.19 18.29
N ILE A 19 -0.11 11.64 17.08
CA ILE A 19 1.10 11.40 16.30
C ILE A 19 1.41 12.68 15.51
N ASP A 20 2.54 13.27 15.78
CA ASP A 20 3.10 14.38 15.02
C ASP A 20 4.58 14.16 14.71
N TRP A 21 5.28 15.17 14.17
CA TRP A 21 6.70 15.04 13.86
C TRP A 21 7.62 14.99 15.07
N TYR A 22 7.15 15.41 16.25
CA TYR A 22 7.86 15.33 17.53
C TYR A 22 7.54 14.03 18.28
N HIS A 23 6.31 13.52 18.11
CA HIS A 23 5.81 12.26 18.67
C HIS A 23 5.60 11.25 17.55
N ASN A 24 6.69 10.88 16.89
CA ASN A 24 6.70 10.07 15.68
C ASN A 24 7.03 8.59 16.00
N GLU A 25 6.20 7.96 16.78
CA GLU A 25 6.35 6.55 17.15
C GLU A 25 6.23 5.60 15.95
N ILE A 26 5.55 6.03 14.90
CA ILE A 26 5.38 5.27 13.67
C ILE A 26 6.58 5.39 12.72
N ARG A 27 7.61 6.16 13.11
CA ARG A 27 8.82 6.38 12.31
C ARG A 27 8.54 6.92 10.91
N ALA A 28 7.48 7.71 10.77
CA ALA A 28 7.09 8.27 9.48
C ALA A 28 8.15 9.21 8.93
N THR A 29 8.29 9.22 7.62
CA THR A 29 9.10 10.19 6.88
C THR A 29 8.20 11.12 6.08
N PRO A 30 8.60 12.38 5.86
CA PRO A 30 7.83 13.32 5.05
C PRO A 30 7.68 12.83 3.61
N LYS A 31 6.51 13.05 3.01
CA LYS A 31 6.26 12.84 1.60
C LYS A 31 5.81 14.16 0.96
N LEU A 32 6.64 14.67 0.05
CA LEU A 32 6.39 15.95 -0.63
C LEU A 32 5.57 15.80 -1.92
N GLY A 33 5.41 14.57 -2.40
CA GLY A 33 4.70 14.29 -3.64
C GLY A 33 5.10 12.95 -4.27
N ILE A 34 4.92 12.87 -5.57
CA ILE A 34 5.25 11.70 -6.38
C ILE A 34 6.24 12.12 -7.48
N LEU A 35 7.30 11.35 -7.64
CA LEU A 35 8.23 11.46 -8.76
C LEU A 35 7.95 10.34 -9.75
N TYR A 36 7.58 10.71 -10.98
CA TYR A 36 7.47 9.78 -12.10
C TYR A 36 8.75 9.79 -12.91
N GLU A 37 9.36 8.63 -13.12
CA GLU A 37 10.65 8.46 -13.80
C GLU A 37 10.46 7.59 -15.04
N ASN A 38 11.05 8.03 -16.15
CA ASN A 38 11.11 7.32 -17.44
C ASN A 38 9.76 7.08 -18.15
N PHE A 39 8.65 7.69 -17.70
CA PHE A 39 7.37 7.60 -18.41
C PHE A 39 7.33 8.42 -19.70
N SER A 40 8.27 9.33 -19.87
CA SER A 40 8.39 10.17 -21.06
C SER A 40 9.84 10.29 -21.50
N LYS A 41 10.09 10.10 -22.81
CA LYS A 41 11.43 10.32 -23.39
C LYS A 41 11.86 11.80 -23.35
N LYS A 42 10.88 12.73 -23.43
CA LYS A 42 11.15 14.17 -23.44
C LYS A 42 11.46 14.70 -22.04
N ASN A 43 10.70 14.24 -21.05
CA ASN A 43 10.84 14.62 -19.66
C ASN A 43 10.96 13.35 -18.83
N PRO A 44 12.18 12.82 -18.61
CA PRO A 44 12.36 11.57 -17.90
C PRO A 44 11.93 11.65 -16.42
N ASN A 45 11.99 12.84 -15.82
CA ASN A 45 11.59 13.07 -14.44
C ASN A 45 10.46 14.10 -14.38
N ILE A 46 9.30 13.67 -13.88
CA ILE A 46 8.12 14.51 -13.68
C ILE A 46 7.79 14.53 -12.20
N TYR A 47 7.94 15.71 -11.58
CA TYR A 47 7.63 15.92 -10.17
C TYR A 47 6.19 16.38 -10.02
N HIS A 48 5.36 15.55 -9.38
CA HIS A 48 4.01 15.91 -8.96
C HIS A 48 4.06 16.29 -7.48
N ALA A 49 4.41 17.53 -7.20
CA ALA A 49 4.48 18.06 -5.84
C ALA A 49 3.08 18.22 -5.24
N PHE A 50 2.96 17.99 -3.94
CA PHE A 50 1.76 18.37 -3.22
C PHE A 50 1.64 19.89 -3.12
N PRO A 51 0.44 20.44 -2.87
CA PRO A 51 0.25 21.87 -2.71
C PRO A 51 1.16 22.45 -1.62
N PHE A 52 1.51 23.71 -1.79
CA PHE A 52 2.37 24.43 -0.84
C PHE A 52 1.82 24.34 0.59
N ASN A 53 2.70 24.14 1.57
CA ASN A 53 2.37 23.93 2.98
C ASN A 53 1.63 22.63 3.33
N THR A 54 1.59 21.67 2.41
CA THR A 54 1.02 20.35 2.69
C THR A 54 2.08 19.26 2.60
N ILE A 55 2.06 18.35 3.55
CA ILE A 55 2.99 17.22 3.63
C ILE A 55 2.19 15.98 3.97
N ALA A 56 2.33 14.95 3.14
CA ALA A 56 1.89 13.60 3.51
C ALA A 56 3.02 12.86 4.24
N MET A 57 2.80 11.61 4.60
CA MET A 57 3.82 10.78 5.24
C MET A 57 3.96 9.44 4.53
N GLN A 58 5.14 8.87 4.70
CA GLN A 58 5.47 7.49 4.37
C GLN A 58 5.80 6.78 5.68
N THR A 59 5.34 5.56 5.85
CA THR A 59 5.50 4.83 7.11
C THR A 59 5.59 3.34 6.89
N ASP A 60 6.22 2.64 7.80
CA ASP A 60 6.11 1.18 7.87
C ASP A 60 4.74 0.82 8.48
N PRO A 61 3.91 0.05 7.75
CA PRO A 61 2.58 -0.35 8.22
C PRO A 61 2.56 -1.04 9.58
N LYS A 62 3.63 -1.71 9.98
CA LYS A 62 3.72 -2.38 11.29
C LYS A 62 3.69 -1.40 12.45
N TYR A 63 4.45 -0.29 12.33
CA TYR A 63 4.47 0.73 13.37
C TYR A 63 3.13 1.47 13.44
N LEU A 64 2.57 1.84 12.28
CA LEU A 64 1.27 2.47 12.21
C LEU A 64 0.17 1.57 12.80
N GLN A 65 0.11 0.30 12.40
CA GLN A 65 -0.85 -0.65 12.94
C GLN A 65 -0.73 -0.80 14.45
N LYS A 66 0.48 -0.95 14.97
CA LYS A 66 0.73 -1.05 16.41
C LYS A 66 0.24 0.19 17.15
N CYS A 67 0.53 1.37 16.65
CA CYS A 67 0.10 2.62 17.24
C CYS A 67 -1.42 2.73 17.27
N ILE A 68 -2.09 2.48 16.14
CA ILE A 68 -3.55 2.53 16.04
C ILE A 68 -4.20 1.50 16.98
N LEU A 69 -3.72 0.26 17.02
CA LEU A 69 -4.26 -0.77 17.91
C LEU A 69 -4.08 -0.45 19.40
N ASN A 70 -3.06 0.29 19.76
CA ASN A 70 -2.76 0.68 21.14
C ASN A 70 -3.37 2.05 21.53
N SER A 71 -4.03 2.76 20.61
CA SER A 71 -4.57 4.10 20.86
C SER A 71 -5.67 4.16 21.89
N GLY A 72 -6.35 3.04 22.16
CA GLY A 72 -7.52 3.01 23.05
C GLY A 72 -8.80 3.63 22.46
N LEU A 73 -8.76 4.09 21.19
CA LEU A 73 -9.89 4.74 20.53
C LEU A 73 -11.04 3.78 20.21
N PHE A 74 -10.77 2.46 20.18
CA PHE A 74 -11.75 1.45 19.82
C PHE A 74 -11.42 0.10 20.46
N ALA A 75 -12.45 -0.76 20.56
CA ALA A 75 -12.28 -2.12 21.06
C ALA A 75 -11.78 -3.05 19.93
N VAL A 76 -10.75 -3.83 20.21
CA VAL A 76 -10.19 -4.80 19.28
C VAL A 76 -10.62 -6.20 19.68
N LYS A 77 -11.37 -6.88 18.81
CA LYS A 77 -11.73 -8.31 18.96
C LYS A 77 -10.87 -9.12 17.97
N LYS A 78 -10.09 -10.07 18.50
CA LYS A 78 -9.35 -11.00 17.64
C LYS A 78 -10.26 -12.14 17.19
N GLY A 79 -10.33 -12.39 15.89
CA GLY A 79 -11.16 -13.46 15.33
C GLY A 79 -11.18 -13.41 13.81
N LYS A 80 -11.73 -14.47 13.22
CA LYS A 80 -11.99 -14.54 11.78
C LYS A 80 -13.49 -14.34 11.59
N VAL A 81 -13.86 -13.22 10.98
CA VAL A 81 -15.26 -12.98 10.57
C VAL A 81 -15.46 -13.66 9.22
N THR A 82 -16.23 -14.74 9.20
CA THR A 82 -16.61 -15.48 7.98
C THR A 82 -18.00 -15.09 7.50
N ASP A 83 -18.85 -14.65 8.43
CA ASP A 83 -20.21 -14.24 8.16
C ASP A 83 -20.49 -12.90 8.83
N LEU A 84 -20.91 -11.91 8.02
CA LEU A 84 -21.24 -10.58 8.51
C LEU A 84 -22.53 -10.56 9.34
N ASP A 85 -23.41 -11.53 9.17
CA ASP A 85 -24.65 -11.62 9.95
C ASP A 85 -24.40 -11.87 11.44
N THR A 86 -23.22 -12.37 11.78
CA THR A 86 -22.78 -12.57 13.17
C THR A 86 -22.21 -11.31 13.83
N VAL A 87 -22.06 -10.22 13.09
CA VAL A 87 -21.51 -8.96 13.61
C VAL A 87 -22.64 -8.10 14.16
N ASP A 88 -22.59 -7.79 15.44
CA ASP A 88 -23.55 -6.91 16.12
C ASP A 88 -23.12 -5.44 15.94
N ALA A 89 -23.68 -4.78 14.92
CA ALA A 89 -23.41 -3.38 14.59
C ALA A 89 -24.45 -2.85 13.60
N ASP A 90 -24.78 -1.56 13.67
CA ASP A 90 -25.68 -0.88 12.73
C ASP A 90 -25.00 -0.59 11.38
N VAL A 91 -23.69 -0.33 11.42
CA VAL A 91 -22.87 -0.02 10.25
C VAL A 91 -21.60 -0.88 10.28
N ILE A 92 -21.33 -1.56 9.16
CA ILE A 92 -20.17 -2.43 9.00
C ILE A 92 -19.30 -1.92 7.85
N PHE A 93 -18.04 -1.60 8.14
CA PHE A 93 -17.02 -1.37 7.11
C PHE A 93 -16.29 -2.68 6.84
N ASP A 94 -16.62 -3.34 5.74
CA ASP A 94 -15.99 -4.60 5.38
C ASP A 94 -14.66 -4.38 4.65
N CYS A 95 -13.58 -4.55 5.40
CA CYS A 95 -12.20 -4.39 4.91
C CYS A 95 -11.49 -5.74 4.69
N ARG A 96 -12.22 -6.87 4.63
CA ARG A 96 -11.63 -8.22 4.48
C ARG A 96 -10.96 -8.48 3.12
N GLY A 97 -10.98 -7.51 2.22
CA GLY A 97 -10.43 -7.67 0.86
C GLY A 97 -11.29 -8.63 0.03
N ASN A 98 -10.67 -9.51 -0.72
CA ASN A 98 -11.29 -10.36 -1.74
C ASN A 98 -12.03 -11.60 -1.20
N SER A 99 -12.39 -11.63 0.08
CA SER A 99 -12.89 -12.84 0.76
C SER A 99 -14.31 -13.30 0.36
N ASP A 100 -15.07 -12.46 -0.35
CA ASP A 100 -16.53 -12.67 -0.56
C ASP A 100 -16.96 -12.62 -2.03
N LYS A 101 -16.09 -13.08 -2.95
CA LYS A 101 -16.38 -13.10 -4.40
C LYS A 101 -17.69 -13.81 -4.78
N GLY A 102 -18.23 -14.65 -3.92
CA GLY A 102 -19.46 -15.42 -4.21
C GLY A 102 -20.77 -14.66 -4.04
N ASN A 103 -20.80 -13.60 -3.22
CA ASN A 103 -22.04 -12.92 -2.81
C ASN A 103 -22.11 -11.46 -3.28
N ILE A 104 -21.09 -10.96 -3.98
CA ILE A 104 -21.03 -9.58 -4.44
C ILE A 104 -20.81 -9.56 -5.94
N GLU A 105 -21.65 -8.83 -6.66
CA GLU A 105 -21.46 -8.61 -8.08
C GLU A 105 -20.32 -7.60 -8.31
N TYR A 106 -19.33 -8.03 -9.08
CA TYR A 106 -18.19 -7.20 -9.47
C TYR A 106 -18.17 -6.95 -10.96
N GLU A 107 -17.74 -5.75 -11.33
CA GLU A 107 -17.36 -5.42 -12.69
C GLU A 107 -15.84 -5.48 -12.81
N PRO A 108 -15.31 -6.25 -13.78
CA PRO A 108 -13.87 -6.23 -14.03
C PRO A 108 -13.45 -4.87 -14.56
N LEU A 109 -12.38 -4.32 -13.99
CA LEU A 109 -11.77 -3.10 -14.48
C LEU A 109 -10.59 -3.45 -15.39
N TYR A 110 -10.46 -2.75 -16.49
CA TYR A 110 -9.29 -2.86 -17.33
C TYR A 110 -8.04 -2.39 -16.55
N CYS A 111 -7.06 -3.27 -16.43
CA CYS A 111 -5.75 -2.95 -15.88
C CYS A 111 -4.69 -3.60 -16.77
N PRO A 112 -3.73 -2.83 -17.32
CA PRO A 112 -2.70 -3.38 -18.21
C PRO A 112 -1.71 -4.30 -17.51
N VAL A 113 -1.73 -4.34 -16.18
CA VAL A 113 -0.86 -5.14 -15.31
C VAL A 113 -1.70 -5.96 -14.33
N ASN A 114 -1.22 -7.15 -13.95
CA ASN A 114 -2.00 -8.09 -13.14
C ASN A 114 -1.15 -8.91 -12.16
N SER A 115 0.11 -8.50 -11.96
CA SER A 115 1.00 -9.13 -11.01
C SER A 115 2.01 -8.13 -10.45
N VAL A 116 2.51 -8.38 -9.24
CA VAL A 116 3.53 -7.55 -8.61
C VAL A 116 4.56 -8.39 -7.88
N LEU A 117 5.84 -8.06 -8.07
CA LEU A 117 6.94 -8.53 -7.22
C LEU A 117 7.15 -7.52 -6.11
N LEU A 118 7.02 -7.94 -4.87
CA LEU A 118 7.22 -7.10 -3.69
C LEU A 118 8.55 -7.44 -3.02
N ALA A 119 9.31 -6.41 -2.68
CA ALA A 119 10.53 -6.52 -1.91
C ALA A 119 10.68 -5.34 -0.95
N VAL A 120 11.50 -5.52 0.07
CA VAL A 120 11.94 -4.45 0.95
C VAL A 120 13.45 -4.42 0.92
N GLY A 121 14.01 -3.29 0.61
CA GLY A 121 15.43 -3.05 0.58
C GLY A 121 15.84 -1.99 1.58
N ARG A 122 17.13 -1.68 1.59
CA ARG A 122 17.70 -0.61 2.39
C ARG A 122 17.35 0.74 1.81
N SER A 123 17.03 1.70 2.67
CA SER A 123 16.95 3.09 2.26
C SER A 123 18.32 3.62 1.84
N PRO A 124 18.38 4.44 0.77
CA PRO A 124 19.60 5.15 0.44
C PRO A 124 20.01 6.09 1.60
N THR A 125 21.30 6.40 1.67
CA THR A 125 21.87 7.26 2.74
C THR A 125 21.27 8.67 2.77
N ASN A 126 20.79 9.15 1.63
CA ASN A 126 20.11 10.45 1.53
C ASN A 126 18.60 10.28 1.72
N PRO A 127 17.95 11.11 2.54
CA PRO A 127 16.51 11.07 2.73
C PRO A 127 15.77 11.19 1.40
N GLN A 128 14.84 10.27 1.16
CA GLN A 128 13.98 10.30 -0.01
C GLN A 128 12.60 10.82 0.40
N LEU A 129 12.24 12.01 -0.07
CA LEU A 129 10.99 12.68 0.31
C LEU A 129 9.86 12.46 -0.72
N TRP A 130 10.12 11.67 -1.74
CA TRP A 130 9.20 11.38 -2.84
C TRP A 130 8.87 9.89 -2.90
N SER A 131 7.59 9.55 -3.06
CA SER A 131 7.26 8.23 -3.60
C SER A 131 7.64 8.23 -5.07
N ARG A 132 8.48 7.30 -5.50
CA ARG A 132 8.92 7.20 -6.90
C ARG A 132 8.08 6.17 -7.62
N HIS A 133 7.68 6.49 -8.83
CA HIS A 133 7.07 5.59 -9.79
C HIS A 133 7.99 5.54 -11.01
N VAL A 134 8.59 4.40 -11.27
CA VAL A 134 9.60 4.22 -12.31
C VAL A 134 9.03 3.35 -13.41
N ALA A 135 8.94 3.85 -14.64
CA ALA A 135 8.55 3.02 -15.79
C ALA A 135 9.63 1.97 -16.06
N THR A 136 9.18 0.75 -16.34
CA THR A 136 10.05 -0.41 -16.60
C THR A 136 9.64 -1.08 -17.91
N PRO A 137 10.45 -1.99 -18.47
CA PRO A 137 10.10 -2.70 -19.70
C PRO A 137 8.79 -3.49 -19.62
N ASP A 138 8.43 -3.96 -18.42
CA ASP A 138 7.28 -4.85 -18.20
C ASP A 138 6.05 -4.12 -17.62
N GLY A 139 6.20 -2.85 -17.25
CA GLY A 139 5.18 -2.05 -16.60
C GLY A 139 5.76 -0.88 -15.80
N TRP A 140 5.75 -0.95 -14.48
CA TRP A 140 6.31 0.11 -13.62
C TRP A 140 6.64 -0.40 -12.22
N THR A 141 7.48 0.34 -11.51
CA THR A 141 7.84 0.03 -10.12
C THR A 141 7.48 1.20 -9.22
N PHE A 142 6.80 0.95 -8.12
CA PHE A 142 6.76 1.91 -7.02
C PHE A 142 7.95 1.70 -6.08
N VAL A 143 8.54 2.81 -5.64
CA VAL A 143 9.64 2.85 -4.68
C VAL A 143 9.21 3.80 -3.56
N ILE A 144 8.98 3.26 -2.37
CA ILE A 144 8.42 3.99 -1.24
C ILE A 144 9.39 3.91 -0.06
N PRO A 145 10.04 5.01 0.31
CA PRO A 145 10.86 5.08 1.51
C PRO A 145 9.94 5.03 2.74
N ASN A 146 9.86 3.88 3.42
CA ASN A 146 8.95 3.69 4.55
C ASN A 146 9.41 4.40 5.81
N THR A 147 10.71 4.24 6.08
CA THR A 147 11.41 4.83 7.22
C THR A 147 12.79 5.29 6.76
N THR A 148 13.61 5.81 7.68
CA THR A 148 15.01 6.15 7.39
C THR A 148 15.85 4.93 6.98
N ASP A 149 15.39 3.73 7.34
CA ASP A 149 16.18 2.50 7.21
C ASP A 149 15.71 1.60 6.07
N THR A 150 14.41 1.65 5.71
CA THR A 150 13.79 0.71 4.77
C THR A 150 13.01 1.38 3.66
N THR A 151 13.13 0.82 2.46
CA THR A 151 12.37 1.21 1.27
C THR A 151 11.62 -0.01 0.71
N SER A 152 10.36 0.18 0.40
CA SER A 152 9.54 -0.84 -0.28
C SER A 152 9.58 -0.65 -1.77
N TYR A 153 9.68 -1.78 -2.47
CA TYR A 153 9.67 -1.88 -3.92
C TYR A 153 8.52 -2.77 -4.36
N GLY A 154 7.81 -2.35 -5.40
CA GLY A 154 6.81 -3.20 -6.04
C GLY A 154 6.92 -3.10 -7.55
N TYR A 155 7.48 -4.14 -8.16
CA TYR A 155 7.62 -4.26 -9.60
C TYR A 155 6.34 -4.82 -10.19
N VAL A 156 5.56 -3.96 -10.81
CA VAL A 156 4.24 -4.28 -11.35
C VAL A 156 4.37 -4.63 -12.83
N TYR A 157 3.82 -5.78 -13.23
CA TYR A 157 3.94 -6.29 -14.59
C TYR A 157 2.71 -7.08 -15.03
N ASN A 158 2.63 -7.39 -16.33
CA ASN A 158 1.60 -8.26 -16.87
C ASN A 158 2.14 -9.69 -17.00
N LYS A 159 1.68 -10.59 -16.12
CA LYS A 159 2.11 -11.99 -16.10
C LYS A 159 1.71 -12.82 -17.35
N ASP A 160 0.74 -12.32 -18.13
CA ASP A 160 0.28 -12.96 -19.34
C ASP A 160 1.16 -12.59 -20.56
N ILE A 161 2.03 -11.58 -20.40
CA ILE A 161 2.99 -11.10 -21.40
C ILE A 161 4.42 -11.41 -20.98
N THR A 162 4.77 -11.12 -19.71
CA THR A 162 6.12 -11.29 -19.18
C THR A 162 6.16 -12.45 -18.19
N SER A 163 7.06 -13.39 -18.40
CA SER A 163 7.24 -14.51 -17.48
C SER A 163 7.73 -14.04 -16.10
N LEU A 164 7.43 -14.82 -15.07
CA LEU A 164 7.89 -14.53 -13.71
C LEU A 164 9.42 -14.42 -13.62
N GLU A 165 10.14 -15.28 -14.32
CA GLU A 165 11.60 -15.29 -14.30
C GLU A 165 12.18 -14.06 -15.01
N THR A 166 11.59 -13.65 -16.14
CA THR A 166 11.98 -12.41 -16.83
C THR A 166 11.72 -11.19 -15.93
N ALA A 167 10.54 -11.12 -15.31
CA ALA A 167 10.20 -10.04 -14.40
C ALA A 167 11.16 -9.95 -13.20
N LYS A 168 11.55 -11.10 -12.61
CA LYS A 168 12.55 -11.14 -11.52
C LYS A 168 13.93 -10.67 -11.98
N THR A 169 14.38 -11.08 -13.15
CA THR A 169 15.66 -10.66 -13.72
C THR A 169 15.67 -9.16 -13.92
N ASN A 170 14.68 -8.61 -14.64
CA ASN A 170 14.56 -7.18 -14.88
C ASN A 170 14.46 -6.38 -13.57
N PHE A 171 13.71 -6.90 -12.59
CA PHE A 171 13.59 -6.26 -11.28
C PHE A 171 14.93 -6.20 -10.55
N SER A 172 15.69 -7.29 -10.51
CA SER A 172 16.98 -7.36 -9.82
C SER A 172 18.06 -6.52 -10.51
N GLU A 173 18.02 -6.39 -11.84
CA GLU A 173 18.94 -5.54 -12.59
C GLU A 173 18.66 -4.04 -12.40
N LEU A 174 17.38 -3.66 -12.35
CA LEU A 174 16.97 -2.26 -12.20
C LEU A 174 17.03 -1.77 -10.75
N PHE A 175 16.84 -2.66 -9.78
CA PHE A 175 16.80 -2.34 -8.34
C PHE A 175 17.61 -3.34 -7.52
N PRO A 176 18.95 -3.37 -7.70
CA PRO A 176 19.81 -4.33 -6.99
C PRO A 176 19.69 -4.21 -5.46
N GLU A 177 19.44 -3.00 -4.95
CA GLU A 177 19.23 -2.73 -3.53
C GLU A 177 17.95 -3.39 -2.97
N ALA A 178 16.99 -3.74 -3.82
CA ALA A 178 15.78 -4.47 -3.41
C ALA A 178 16.02 -5.97 -3.21
N SER A 179 17.12 -6.50 -3.74
CA SER A 179 17.49 -7.91 -3.64
C SER A 179 18.38 -8.21 -2.43
N GLU A 180 19.01 -7.20 -1.85
CA GLU A 180 19.82 -7.33 -0.65
C GLU A 180 18.91 -7.55 0.56
N SER A 181 18.88 -8.80 1.04
CA SER A 181 18.15 -9.20 2.25
C SER A 181 18.64 -8.39 3.45
N TYR A 182 17.84 -7.49 3.97
CA TYR A 182 18.15 -6.76 5.19
C TYR A 182 17.74 -7.59 6.41
N GLY A 183 18.81 -8.23 7.02
CA GLY A 183 18.69 -8.96 8.23
C GLY A 183 18.86 -8.14 9.43
N GLU A 184 18.30 -7.97 10.40
CA GLU A 184 18.27 -7.88 11.85
C GLU A 184 16.91 -7.43 12.41
N HIS A 185 16.09 -6.71 11.64
CA HIS A 185 14.72 -6.35 12.03
C HIS A 185 13.62 -7.08 11.24
N PHE A 186 13.98 -7.84 10.22
CA PHE A 186 13.06 -8.71 9.47
C PHE A 186 13.49 -10.15 9.72
N ASP A 187 12.65 -10.88 10.44
CA ASP A 187 12.77 -12.29 10.66
C ASP A 187 12.95 -13.03 9.33
N HIS A 188 14.20 -13.40 9.04
CA HIS A 188 14.66 -14.32 8.03
C HIS A 188 14.17 -14.18 6.56
N LYS A 189 15.10 -13.83 5.67
CA LYS A 189 15.03 -14.06 4.23
C LYS A 189 13.73 -13.56 3.56
N GLN A 190 13.55 -12.25 3.52
CA GLN A 190 12.47 -11.73 2.68
C GLN A 190 12.83 -11.99 1.21
N LYS A 191 12.30 -13.10 0.73
CA LYS A 191 12.23 -13.41 -0.69
C LYS A 191 11.35 -12.37 -1.35
N VAL A 192 11.71 -11.98 -2.56
CA VAL A 192 10.79 -11.31 -3.46
C VAL A 192 9.49 -12.12 -3.52
N VAL A 193 8.38 -11.49 -3.12
CA VAL A 193 7.07 -12.13 -3.09
C VAL A 193 6.32 -11.77 -4.35
N ASN A 194 5.87 -12.78 -5.10
CA ASN A 194 5.00 -12.57 -6.26
C ASN A 194 3.54 -12.66 -5.84
N LEU A 195 2.79 -11.58 -6.11
CA LEU A 195 1.36 -11.50 -5.83
C LEU A 195 0.60 -11.19 -7.13
N PRO A 196 -0.12 -12.16 -7.70
CA PRO A 196 -1.08 -11.89 -8.76
C PRO A 196 -2.28 -11.13 -8.19
N PHE A 197 -2.85 -10.24 -8.98
CA PHE A 197 -4.04 -9.49 -8.62
C PHE A 197 -4.99 -9.33 -9.80
N GLU A 198 -6.24 -9.02 -9.49
CA GLU A 198 -7.27 -8.66 -10.45
C GLU A 198 -7.81 -7.28 -10.07
N SER A 199 -8.13 -6.48 -11.07
CA SER A 199 -8.76 -5.17 -10.86
C SER A 199 -10.25 -5.29 -11.14
N TYR A 200 -11.06 -4.92 -10.17
CA TYR A 200 -12.52 -4.95 -10.27
C TYR A 200 -13.12 -3.93 -9.30
N MET A 201 -14.37 -3.60 -9.54
CA MET A 201 -15.16 -2.70 -8.71
C MET A 201 -16.46 -3.42 -8.31
N ALA A 202 -16.86 -3.28 -7.06
CA ALA A 202 -18.18 -3.74 -6.64
C ALA A 202 -19.25 -2.86 -7.28
N LYS A 203 -20.28 -3.47 -7.89
CA LYS A 203 -21.40 -2.73 -8.48
C LYS A 203 -22.16 -1.92 -7.43
N GLU A 204 -22.33 -2.50 -6.25
CA GLU A 204 -22.96 -1.86 -5.10
C GLU A 204 -22.00 -1.81 -3.90
N PRO A 205 -21.18 -0.74 -3.79
CA PRO A 205 -20.23 -0.60 -2.69
C PRO A 205 -20.89 -0.34 -1.34
N VAL A 206 -22.17 0.05 -1.33
CA VAL A 206 -22.96 0.27 -0.13
C VAL A 206 -24.28 -0.49 -0.26
N ARG A 207 -24.58 -1.39 0.69
CA ARG A 207 -25.81 -2.16 0.70
C ARG A 207 -26.46 -2.14 2.08
N ILE A 208 -27.78 -2.38 2.11
CA ILE A 208 -28.53 -2.67 3.33
C ILE A 208 -28.79 -4.17 3.34
N ASP A 209 -28.46 -4.84 4.43
CA ASP A 209 -28.72 -6.27 4.58
C ASP A 209 -30.18 -6.55 5.03
N SER A 210 -30.51 -7.83 5.18
CA SER A 210 -31.83 -8.28 5.60
C SER A 210 -32.24 -7.80 7.01
N ASN A 211 -31.29 -7.42 7.84
CA ASN A 211 -31.48 -6.91 9.19
C ASN A 211 -31.53 -5.37 9.26
N GLY A 212 -31.50 -4.69 8.11
CA GLY A 212 -31.48 -3.22 8.02
C GLY A 212 -30.14 -2.59 8.30
N ARG A 213 -29.05 -3.37 8.39
CA ARG A 213 -27.71 -2.87 8.69
C ARG A 213 -27.05 -2.38 7.41
N LYS A 214 -26.29 -1.30 7.54
CA LYS A 214 -25.55 -0.72 6.43
C LYS A 214 -24.16 -1.37 6.31
N ILE A 215 -23.90 -2.04 5.19
CA ILE A 215 -22.60 -2.63 4.88
C ILE A 215 -21.92 -1.80 3.82
N ILE A 216 -20.70 -1.32 4.13
CA ILE A 216 -19.87 -0.51 3.25
C ILE A 216 -18.65 -1.35 2.89
N LEU A 217 -18.51 -1.68 1.61
CA LEU A 217 -17.35 -2.39 1.10
C LEU A 217 -16.17 -1.43 1.01
N ASN A 218 -15.09 -1.72 1.71
CA ASN A 218 -13.90 -0.88 1.79
C ASN A 218 -12.64 -1.71 1.54
N GLY A 219 -11.56 -1.04 1.18
CA GLY A 219 -10.31 -1.67 0.80
C GLY A 219 -10.20 -1.88 -0.71
N ASN A 220 -9.35 -2.83 -1.14
CA ASN A 220 -9.15 -3.17 -2.56
C ASN A 220 -10.32 -4.03 -3.07
N ARG A 221 -11.47 -3.43 -3.22
CA ARG A 221 -12.67 -4.05 -3.76
C ARG A 221 -13.33 -3.15 -4.78
#